data_b855d9734c63b91991bae4ee12b2ddc3
#
_entry.id   b855d9734c63b91991bae4ee12b2ddc3
#
_cell.length_a   1.000
_cell.length_b   1.000
_cell.length_c   1.000
_cell.angle_alpha   90.00
_cell.angle_beta   90.00
_cell.angle_gamma   90.00
#
_symmetry.space_group_name_H-M   'P 1'
#
loop_
_entity.id
_entity.type
_entity.pdbx_description
1 polymer ?
#
loop_
_entity_poly.entity_id
_entity_poly.type
_entity_poly.pdbx_seq_one_letter_code
_entity_poly.pdbx_strand_id
1 'polypeptide(L)'
;MDYRSIMPTNLYGPNDNFHLENSHVIPAIIRKIHLAKCIEKGDWQAIKDDINKYPIKNLDSHSSQEQILTELAKQGIHSTFNTKNSTLSASVNLWGSGKPMREFLHVDDMADASIHIMNIDKRILESEVDPMLSHINIGTGADITIKDVAQTIKSVVGFSGRIIFNTKMPDGMKRKLLDVSKIRNLSWESNISLKDGLKETYKWFLSENELRK
;
A
#
# COMPACT_ATOMS: atom_id res chain seq x y z
N MET A 1 28.83 21.34 11.00
CA MET A 1 27.71 20.43 11.31
C MET A 1 27.78 19.23 10.39
N ASP A 2 27.42 18.04 10.83
CA ASP A 2 27.38 16.84 10.02
C ASP A 2 25.92 16.55 9.63
N TYR A 3 25.53 17.04 8.45
CA TYR A 3 24.21 16.79 7.87
C TYR A 3 24.30 15.63 6.90
N ARG A 4 23.35 14.67 7.01
CA ARG A 4 23.27 13.51 6.14
C ARG A 4 21.91 13.51 5.46
N SER A 5 21.90 13.43 4.14
CA SER A 5 20.69 13.50 3.33
C SER A 5 20.39 12.14 2.73
N ILE A 6 19.15 11.68 2.90
CA ILE A 6 18.65 10.41 2.34
C ILE A 6 17.39 10.65 1.52
N MET A 7 17.19 9.88 0.46
CA MET A 7 16.03 9.95 -0.40
C MET A 7 15.39 8.56 -0.52
N PRO A 8 14.24 8.35 0.13
CA PRO A 8 13.55 7.07 0.08
C PRO A 8 12.77 6.88 -1.23
N THR A 9 12.58 5.62 -1.60
CA THR A 9 11.58 5.20 -2.58
C THR A 9 10.15 5.26 -2.00
N ASN A 10 9.16 4.64 -2.65
CA ASN A 10 7.79 4.63 -2.11
C ASN A 10 7.72 3.79 -0.83
N LEU A 11 7.42 4.43 0.28
CA LEU A 11 7.28 3.79 1.58
C LEU A 11 5.89 3.20 1.77
N TYR A 12 5.81 2.13 2.56
CA TYR A 12 4.56 1.53 3.03
C TYR A 12 4.80 0.85 4.38
N GLY A 13 3.76 0.62 5.16
CA GLY A 13 3.88 -0.06 6.45
C GLY A 13 2.76 0.30 7.44
N PRO A 14 2.93 -0.07 8.72
CA PRO A 14 2.09 0.42 9.80
C PRO A 14 2.00 1.95 9.85
N ASN A 15 0.88 2.48 10.32
CA ASN A 15 0.58 3.92 10.40
C ASN A 15 0.45 4.65 9.04
N ASP A 16 0.35 3.93 7.91
CA ASP A 16 0.10 4.55 6.62
C ASP A 16 -1.33 5.14 6.53
N ASN A 17 -1.56 6.00 5.54
CA ASN A 17 -2.86 6.61 5.27
C ASN A 17 -3.74 5.68 4.42
N PHE A 18 -4.80 5.11 4.98
CA PHE A 18 -5.75 4.21 4.29
C PHE A 18 -6.97 4.92 3.69
N HIS A 19 -6.92 6.23 3.48
CA HIS A 19 -8.01 6.96 2.83
C HIS A 19 -8.17 6.54 1.36
N LEU A 20 -9.42 6.22 0.90
CA LEU A 20 -9.65 5.64 -0.44
C LEU A 20 -9.28 6.58 -1.60
N GLU A 21 -9.33 7.89 -1.40
CA GLU A 21 -9.07 8.90 -2.45
C GLU A 21 -7.68 9.53 -2.34
N ASN A 22 -7.16 9.71 -1.11
CA ASN A 22 -5.96 10.52 -0.85
C ASN A 22 -4.79 9.70 -0.31
N SER A 23 -4.81 8.39 -0.43
CA SER A 23 -3.72 7.52 0.01
C SER A 23 -2.81 7.09 -1.13
N HIS A 24 -1.65 6.57 -0.77
CA HIS A 24 -0.74 5.93 -1.70
C HIS A 24 -1.32 4.59 -2.19
N VAL A 25 -0.69 4.02 -3.22
CA VAL A 25 -1.21 2.86 -3.94
C VAL A 25 -1.38 1.62 -3.06
N ILE A 26 -0.41 1.29 -2.18
CA ILE A 26 -0.48 0.11 -1.32
C ILE A 26 -1.63 0.20 -0.31
N PRO A 27 -1.73 1.24 0.54
CA PRO A 27 -2.82 1.33 1.51
C PRO A 27 -4.19 1.45 0.85
N ALA A 28 -4.31 2.15 -0.31
CA ALA A 28 -5.56 2.19 -1.08
C ALA A 28 -6.01 0.80 -1.53
N ILE A 29 -5.09 0.00 -2.09
CA ILE A 29 -5.41 -1.35 -2.58
C ILE A 29 -5.74 -2.28 -1.40
N ILE A 30 -4.99 -2.22 -0.30
CA ILE A 30 -5.27 -3.02 0.91
C ILE A 30 -6.71 -2.76 1.39
N ARG A 31 -7.09 -1.49 1.59
CA ARG A 31 -8.42 -1.15 2.08
C ARG A 31 -9.51 -1.52 1.10
N LYS A 32 -9.34 -1.26 -0.21
CA LYS A 32 -10.33 -1.65 -1.23
C LYS A 32 -10.56 -3.15 -1.24
N ILE A 33 -9.50 -3.94 -1.19
CA ILE A 33 -9.59 -5.41 -1.19
C ILE A 33 -10.17 -5.92 0.13
N HIS A 34 -9.85 -5.30 1.26
CA HIS A 34 -10.45 -5.64 2.55
C HIS A 34 -11.97 -5.42 2.55
N LEU A 35 -12.43 -4.24 2.14
CA LEU A 35 -13.86 -3.95 2.05
C LEU A 35 -14.59 -4.88 1.08
N ALA A 36 -13.98 -5.19 -0.07
CA ALA A 36 -14.53 -6.17 -1.02
C ALA A 36 -14.66 -7.57 -0.41
N LYS A 37 -13.67 -8.01 0.38
CA LYS A 37 -13.72 -9.28 1.13
C LYS A 37 -14.83 -9.26 2.19
N CYS A 38 -15.01 -8.16 2.91
CA CYS A 38 -16.09 -8.03 3.89
C CYS A 38 -17.46 -8.12 3.21
N ILE A 39 -17.65 -7.52 2.02
CA ILE A 39 -18.87 -7.67 1.21
C ILE A 39 -19.11 -9.15 0.86
N GLU A 40 -18.10 -9.88 0.34
CA GLU A 40 -18.24 -11.31 0.00
C GLU A 40 -18.67 -12.17 1.19
N LYS A 41 -18.19 -11.81 2.39
CA LYS A 41 -18.52 -12.51 3.62
C LYS A 41 -19.82 -12.07 4.27
N GLY A 42 -20.44 -10.99 3.79
CA GLY A 42 -21.60 -10.37 4.44
C GLY A 42 -21.26 -9.73 5.80
N ASP A 43 -19.99 -9.41 6.03
CA ASP A 43 -19.51 -8.81 7.29
C ASP A 43 -19.74 -7.30 7.28
N TRP A 44 -21.00 -6.92 7.45
CA TRP A 44 -21.43 -5.52 7.45
C TRP A 44 -20.94 -4.75 8.66
N GLN A 45 -20.67 -5.44 9.77
CA GLN A 45 -20.14 -4.77 10.96
C GLN A 45 -18.71 -4.31 10.72
N ALA A 46 -17.85 -5.16 10.17
CA ALA A 46 -16.48 -4.78 9.81
C ALA A 46 -16.44 -3.61 8.80
N ILE A 47 -17.38 -3.55 7.85
CA ILE A 47 -17.49 -2.42 6.91
C ILE A 47 -17.85 -1.13 7.65
N LYS A 48 -18.82 -1.18 8.58
CA LYS A 48 -19.21 0.00 9.37
C LYS A 48 -18.11 0.47 10.31
N ASP A 49 -17.39 -0.46 10.93
CA ASP A 49 -16.24 -0.15 11.79
C ASP A 49 -15.12 0.53 10.96
N ASP A 50 -14.85 0.05 9.74
CA ASP A 50 -13.92 0.69 8.80
C ASP A 50 -14.36 2.10 8.38
N ILE A 51 -15.65 2.29 8.04
CA ILE A 51 -16.19 3.61 7.67
C ILE A 51 -16.09 4.60 8.84
N ASN A 52 -16.34 4.16 10.06
CA ASN A 52 -16.21 5.00 11.26
C ASN A 52 -14.77 5.45 11.48
N LYS A 53 -13.82 4.57 11.22
CA LYS A 53 -12.40 4.87 11.39
C LYS A 53 -11.83 5.73 10.26
N TYR A 54 -12.18 5.39 9.05
CA TYR A 54 -11.73 6.07 7.83
C TYR A 54 -12.96 6.57 7.06
N PRO A 55 -13.51 7.75 7.42
CA PRO A 55 -14.77 8.23 6.86
C PRO A 55 -14.80 8.24 5.33
N ILE A 56 -15.90 7.76 4.77
CA ILE A 56 -16.19 7.85 3.35
C ILE A 56 -17.29 8.89 3.19
N LYS A 57 -17.15 9.79 2.23
CA LYS A 57 -18.12 10.86 1.98
C LYS A 57 -19.54 10.28 1.85
N ASN A 58 -20.50 10.90 2.51
CA ASN A 58 -21.91 10.53 2.55
C ASN A 58 -22.23 9.19 3.26
N LEU A 59 -21.28 8.61 4.01
CA LEU A 59 -21.50 7.41 4.81
C LEU A 59 -21.20 7.65 6.28
N ASP A 60 -21.98 6.95 7.13
CA ASP A 60 -21.80 6.83 8.57
C ASP A 60 -22.15 5.41 9.05
N SER A 61 -22.06 5.17 10.37
CA SER A 61 -22.39 3.87 10.96
C SER A 61 -23.86 3.47 10.85
N HIS A 62 -24.77 4.42 10.57
CA HIS A 62 -26.20 4.20 10.43
C HIS A 62 -26.63 3.98 8.97
N SER A 63 -25.71 4.19 8.03
CA SER A 63 -25.98 4.04 6.60
C SER A 63 -26.46 2.63 6.26
N SER A 64 -27.48 2.54 5.39
CA SER A 64 -28.00 1.25 4.92
C SER A 64 -26.97 0.52 4.05
N GLN A 65 -27.14 -0.79 3.91
CA GLN A 65 -26.28 -1.60 3.04
C GLN A 65 -26.30 -1.08 1.59
N GLU A 66 -27.46 -0.65 1.09
CA GLU A 66 -27.61 -0.09 -0.25
C GLU A 66 -26.81 1.21 -0.42
N GLN A 67 -26.89 2.12 0.56
CA GLN A 67 -26.09 3.34 0.56
C GLN A 67 -24.60 3.06 0.56
N ILE A 68 -24.17 2.13 1.42
CA ILE A 68 -22.77 1.68 1.51
C ILE A 68 -22.31 1.14 0.15
N LEU A 69 -23.04 0.20 -0.45
CA LEU A 69 -22.67 -0.38 -1.74
C LEU A 69 -22.62 0.67 -2.85
N THR A 70 -23.53 1.63 -2.84
CA THR A 70 -23.56 2.73 -3.81
C THR A 70 -22.31 3.61 -3.72
N GLU A 71 -21.90 4.00 -2.52
CA GLU A 71 -20.70 4.83 -2.34
C GLU A 71 -19.40 4.03 -2.59
N LEU A 72 -19.34 2.77 -2.16
CA LEU A 72 -18.20 1.90 -2.44
C LEU A 72 -18.03 1.63 -3.94
N ALA A 73 -19.12 1.55 -4.71
CA ALA A 73 -19.04 1.42 -6.17
C ALA A 73 -18.36 2.62 -6.83
N LYS A 74 -18.56 3.85 -6.32
CA LYS A 74 -17.84 5.05 -6.78
C LYS A 74 -16.32 4.96 -6.51
N GLN A 75 -15.94 4.24 -5.47
CA GLN A 75 -14.55 3.97 -5.11
C GLN A 75 -13.96 2.75 -5.87
N GLY A 76 -14.73 2.16 -6.80
CA GLY A 76 -14.33 1.01 -7.60
C GLY A 76 -14.47 -0.34 -6.89
N ILE A 77 -15.27 -0.40 -5.83
CA ILE A 77 -15.60 -1.67 -5.14
C ILE A 77 -17.02 -2.04 -5.52
N HIS A 78 -17.18 -3.07 -6.33
CA HIS A 78 -18.48 -3.49 -6.86
C HIS A 78 -18.90 -4.82 -6.27
N SER A 79 -20.20 -4.97 -6.01
CA SER A 79 -20.81 -6.22 -5.59
C SER A 79 -21.80 -6.74 -6.64
N THR A 80 -21.94 -8.05 -6.70
CA THR A 80 -22.94 -8.72 -7.53
C THR A 80 -23.59 -9.82 -6.71
N PHE A 81 -24.91 -9.81 -6.61
CA PHE A 81 -25.66 -10.87 -5.96
C PHE A 81 -26.00 -11.95 -6.99
N ASN A 82 -25.56 -13.17 -6.72
CA ASN A 82 -25.90 -14.32 -7.54
C ASN A 82 -27.17 -14.96 -6.97
N THR A 83 -28.29 -14.79 -7.69
CA THR A 83 -29.60 -15.32 -7.28
C THR A 83 -29.69 -16.85 -7.29
N LYS A 84 -28.83 -17.53 -8.08
CA LYS A 84 -28.88 -19.00 -8.20
C LYS A 84 -28.36 -19.72 -6.96
N ASN A 85 -27.36 -19.16 -6.29
CA ASN A 85 -26.74 -19.76 -5.10
C ASN A 85 -26.76 -18.85 -3.88
N SER A 86 -27.51 -17.74 -3.92
CA SER A 86 -27.68 -16.76 -2.83
C SER A 86 -26.33 -16.23 -2.27
N THR A 87 -25.33 -16.06 -3.14
CA THR A 87 -24.01 -15.58 -2.72
C THR A 87 -23.73 -14.16 -3.22
N LEU A 88 -23.09 -13.36 -2.37
CA LEU A 88 -22.47 -12.11 -2.76
C LEU A 88 -21.07 -12.38 -3.32
N SER A 89 -20.78 -11.81 -4.46
CA SER A 89 -19.42 -11.74 -4.99
C SER A 89 -19.00 -10.28 -5.14
N ALA A 90 -17.71 -10.01 -5.00
CA ALA A 90 -17.19 -8.66 -5.14
C ALA A 90 -16.07 -8.57 -6.18
N SER A 91 -15.86 -7.36 -6.69
CA SER A 91 -14.73 -7.05 -7.55
C SER A 91 -14.16 -5.67 -7.19
N VAL A 92 -12.87 -5.50 -7.41
CA VAL A 92 -12.16 -4.25 -7.18
C VAL A 92 -11.63 -3.72 -8.51
N ASN A 93 -12.07 -2.51 -8.87
CA ASN A 93 -11.58 -1.80 -10.04
C ASN A 93 -10.42 -0.91 -9.64
N LEU A 94 -9.26 -1.10 -10.26
CA LEU A 94 -8.07 -0.26 -10.12
C LEU A 94 -7.87 0.54 -11.39
N TRP A 95 -7.34 1.76 -11.25
CA TRP A 95 -7.07 2.63 -12.39
C TRP A 95 -5.87 2.17 -13.19
N GLY A 96 -5.89 2.46 -14.50
CA GLY A 96 -4.82 2.17 -15.44
C GLY A 96 -4.75 0.71 -15.88
N SER A 97 -3.65 0.35 -16.50
CA SER A 97 -3.41 -1.01 -17.02
C SER A 97 -2.79 -1.98 -16.00
N GLY A 98 -2.30 -1.47 -14.88
CA GLY A 98 -1.50 -2.22 -13.91
C GLY A 98 -0.06 -2.52 -14.36
N LYS A 99 0.35 -2.08 -15.54
CA LYS A 99 1.71 -2.29 -16.08
C LYS A 99 2.80 -1.38 -15.50
N PRO A 100 2.51 -0.14 -15.02
CA PRO A 100 3.54 0.69 -14.41
C PRO A 100 4.26 -0.04 -13.29
N MET A 101 5.57 0.18 -13.21
CA MET A 101 6.46 -0.45 -12.23
C MET A 101 6.83 0.55 -11.14
N ARG A 102 6.85 0.08 -9.90
CA ARG A 102 7.25 0.87 -8.72
C ARG A 102 8.10 0.02 -7.81
N GLU A 103 9.01 0.69 -7.17
CA GLU A 103 9.78 0.17 -6.06
C GLU A 103 9.06 0.52 -4.75
N PHE A 104 9.04 -0.42 -3.80
CA PHE A 104 8.43 -0.24 -2.48
C PHE A 104 9.38 -0.69 -1.38
N LEU A 105 9.48 0.11 -0.32
CA LEU A 105 10.32 -0.16 0.83
C LEU A 105 9.46 -0.11 2.11
N HIS A 106 9.62 -1.09 2.99
CA HIS A 106 8.95 -1.09 4.28
C HIS A 106 9.48 0.05 5.17
N VAL A 107 8.59 0.67 5.95
CA VAL A 107 8.95 1.83 6.77
C VAL A 107 10.01 1.51 7.82
N ASP A 108 10.06 0.27 8.34
CA ASP A 108 11.07 -0.14 9.31
C ASP A 108 12.45 -0.31 8.68
N ASP A 109 12.53 -0.81 7.42
CA ASP A 109 13.78 -0.80 6.67
C ASP A 109 14.28 0.64 6.41
N MET A 110 13.35 1.58 6.17
CA MET A 110 13.72 3.00 6.04
C MET A 110 14.26 3.57 7.35
N ALA A 111 13.66 3.22 8.48
CA ALA A 111 14.13 3.63 9.80
C ALA A 111 15.52 3.05 10.09
N ASP A 112 15.72 1.74 9.81
CA ASP A 112 17.00 1.07 9.96
C ASP A 112 18.09 1.70 9.07
N ALA A 113 17.79 1.96 7.80
CA ALA A 113 18.69 2.67 6.89
C ALA A 113 19.08 4.05 7.42
N SER A 114 18.14 4.78 8.02
CA SER A 114 18.38 6.10 8.60
C SER A 114 19.38 6.01 9.75
N ILE A 115 19.19 5.04 10.65
CA ILE A 115 20.11 4.77 11.77
C ILE A 115 21.48 4.34 11.26
N HIS A 116 21.51 3.46 10.25
CA HIS A 116 22.75 3.01 9.63
C HIS A 116 23.55 4.21 9.05
N ILE A 117 22.91 5.04 8.24
CA ILE A 117 23.56 6.24 7.67
C ILE A 117 24.04 7.20 8.75
N MET A 118 23.30 7.37 9.85
CA MET A 118 23.71 8.24 10.97
C MET A 118 24.96 7.73 11.69
N ASN A 119 25.20 6.41 11.72
CA ASN A 119 26.30 5.77 12.46
C ASN A 119 27.56 5.53 11.61
N ILE A 120 27.51 5.68 10.28
CA ILE A 120 28.69 5.51 9.41
C ILE A 120 29.75 6.58 9.72
N ASP A 121 31.03 6.19 9.70
CA ASP A 121 32.14 7.15 9.78
C ASP A 121 32.00 8.20 8.66
N LYS A 122 32.19 9.46 9.03
CA LYS A 122 32.01 10.59 8.10
C LYS A 122 32.89 10.44 6.85
N ARG A 123 34.12 9.97 6.98
CA ARG A 123 35.04 9.81 5.85
C ARG A 123 34.58 8.71 4.89
N ILE A 124 33.98 7.65 5.40
CA ILE A 124 33.39 6.59 4.58
C ILE A 124 32.17 7.13 3.82
N LEU A 125 31.29 7.88 4.48
CA LEU A 125 30.16 8.50 3.81
C LEU A 125 30.61 9.49 2.73
N GLU A 126 31.60 10.34 3.04
CA GLU A 126 32.15 11.33 2.10
C GLU A 126 32.83 10.69 0.88
N SER A 127 33.30 9.43 0.95
CA SER A 127 33.84 8.72 -0.21
C SER A 127 32.77 8.26 -1.20
N GLU A 128 31.51 8.15 -0.78
CA GLU A 128 30.37 7.73 -1.62
C GLU A 128 29.53 8.89 -2.16
N VAL A 129 29.77 10.12 -1.71
CA VAL A 129 28.97 11.29 -2.10
C VAL A 129 29.86 12.44 -2.59
N ASP A 130 29.29 13.23 -3.50
CA ASP A 130 29.89 14.49 -3.95
C ASP A 130 29.26 15.67 -3.20
N PRO A 131 29.99 16.77 -2.99
CA PRO A 131 29.46 17.95 -2.29
C PRO A 131 28.16 18.50 -2.87
N MET A 132 27.93 18.36 -4.18
CA MET A 132 26.73 18.81 -4.89
C MET A 132 25.66 17.71 -5.02
N LEU A 133 25.97 16.45 -4.70
CA LEU A 133 25.10 15.28 -4.81
C LEU A 133 25.23 14.43 -3.53
N SER A 134 24.97 15.05 -2.39
CA SER A 134 25.23 14.48 -1.05
C SER A 134 24.15 13.52 -0.54
N HIS A 135 23.06 13.33 -1.29
CA HIS A 135 21.99 12.41 -0.87
C HIS A 135 22.31 10.95 -1.22
N ILE A 136 21.88 10.06 -0.35
CA ILE A 136 21.90 8.60 -0.54
C ILE A 136 20.48 8.12 -0.81
N ASN A 137 20.28 7.44 -1.93
CA ASN A 137 19.01 6.80 -2.24
C ASN A 137 18.81 5.58 -1.36
N ILE A 138 17.62 5.45 -0.74
CA ILE A 138 17.22 4.31 0.10
C ILE A 138 16.08 3.58 -0.58
N GLY A 139 16.33 2.33 -0.93
CA GLY A 139 15.37 1.47 -1.63
C GLY A 139 15.81 0.01 -1.62
N THR A 140 15.02 -0.84 -2.26
CA THR A 140 15.32 -2.27 -2.43
C THR A 140 16.19 -2.55 -3.67
N GLY A 141 16.19 -1.60 -4.63
CA GLY A 141 16.81 -1.79 -5.95
C GLY A 141 16.01 -2.72 -6.87
N ALA A 142 14.78 -3.05 -6.51
CA ALA A 142 13.88 -3.90 -7.29
C ALA A 142 12.50 -3.26 -7.43
N ASP A 143 11.96 -3.26 -8.63
CA ASP A 143 10.60 -2.77 -8.90
C ASP A 143 9.66 -3.91 -9.29
N ILE A 144 8.36 -3.66 -9.13
CA ILE A 144 7.29 -4.61 -9.36
C ILE A 144 6.12 -3.91 -10.07
N THR A 145 5.35 -4.61 -10.90
CA THR A 145 4.17 -4.01 -11.54
C THR A 145 3.07 -3.75 -10.51
N ILE A 146 2.26 -2.71 -10.72
CA ILE A 146 1.08 -2.46 -9.88
C ILE A 146 0.13 -3.66 -9.90
N LYS A 147 0.04 -4.38 -11.02
CA LYS A 147 -0.74 -5.62 -11.12
C LYS A 147 -0.25 -6.69 -10.15
N ASP A 148 1.06 -6.93 -10.09
CA ASP A 148 1.63 -7.97 -9.22
C ASP A 148 1.54 -7.58 -7.74
N VAL A 149 1.72 -6.29 -7.42
CA VAL A 149 1.44 -5.76 -6.07
C VAL A 149 -0.01 -6.04 -5.67
N ALA A 150 -0.98 -5.71 -6.55
CA ALA A 150 -2.39 -5.93 -6.26
C ALA A 150 -2.72 -7.43 -6.07
N GLN A 151 -2.11 -8.32 -6.85
CA GLN A 151 -2.27 -9.77 -6.68
C GLN A 151 -1.64 -10.27 -5.36
N THR A 152 -0.49 -9.74 -4.98
CA THR A 152 0.15 -10.07 -3.70
C THR A 152 -0.74 -9.63 -2.53
N ILE A 153 -1.27 -8.40 -2.57
CA ILE A 153 -2.21 -7.89 -1.56
C ILE A 153 -3.48 -8.75 -1.53
N LYS A 154 -4.04 -9.12 -2.70
CA LYS A 154 -5.19 -10.02 -2.78
C LYS A 154 -4.94 -11.33 -2.04
N SER A 155 -3.76 -11.93 -2.24
CA SER A 155 -3.36 -13.17 -1.56
C SER A 155 -3.21 -12.95 -0.05
N VAL A 156 -2.56 -11.88 0.38
CA VAL A 156 -2.35 -11.54 1.79
C VAL A 156 -3.68 -11.30 2.52
N VAL A 157 -4.57 -10.54 1.91
CA VAL A 157 -5.91 -10.26 2.47
C VAL A 157 -6.80 -11.51 2.46
N GLY A 158 -6.58 -12.46 1.55
CA GLY A 158 -7.42 -13.64 1.36
C GLY A 158 -8.76 -13.27 0.70
N PHE A 159 -8.72 -12.43 -0.33
CA PHE A 159 -9.89 -12.07 -1.15
C PHE A 159 -10.04 -13.03 -2.32
N SER A 160 -11.25 -13.55 -2.55
CA SER A 160 -11.51 -14.52 -3.62
C SER A 160 -11.97 -13.87 -4.93
N GLY A 161 -12.55 -12.68 -4.86
CA GLY A 161 -13.13 -11.99 -6.01
C GLY A 161 -12.11 -11.51 -7.06
N ARG A 162 -12.55 -10.68 -7.97
CA ARG A 162 -11.73 -10.25 -9.10
C ARG A 162 -11.14 -8.85 -8.91
N ILE A 163 -9.89 -8.67 -9.37
CA ILE A 163 -9.29 -7.36 -9.60
C ILE A 163 -9.40 -7.05 -11.09
N ILE A 164 -9.94 -5.88 -11.41
CA ILE A 164 -10.17 -5.41 -12.78
C ILE A 164 -9.38 -4.11 -12.96
N PHE A 165 -8.63 -4.01 -14.05
CA PHE A 165 -7.89 -2.79 -14.39
C PHE A 165 -8.69 -1.95 -15.39
N ASN A 166 -8.98 -0.69 -15.03
CA ASN A 166 -9.71 0.25 -15.88
C ASN A 166 -8.74 1.02 -16.79
N THR A 167 -8.50 0.50 -17.98
CA THR A 167 -7.58 1.09 -18.96
C THR A 167 -8.10 2.39 -19.60
N LYS A 168 -9.34 2.82 -19.31
CA LYS A 168 -9.84 4.15 -19.70
C LYS A 168 -9.23 5.26 -18.84
N MET A 169 -8.73 4.91 -17.66
CA MET A 169 -7.99 5.82 -16.79
C MET A 169 -6.50 5.76 -17.14
N PRO A 170 -5.81 6.91 -17.14
CA PRO A 170 -4.41 6.96 -17.55
C PRO A 170 -3.49 6.18 -16.60
N ASP A 171 -2.48 5.55 -17.17
CA ASP A 171 -1.35 5.07 -16.39
C ASP A 171 -0.49 6.27 -15.93
N GLY A 172 0.09 6.16 -14.76
CA GLY A 172 1.15 7.06 -14.32
C GLY A 172 2.47 6.79 -15.06
N MET A 173 3.57 7.39 -14.57
CA MET A 173 4.91 7.15 -15.09
C MET A 173 5.20 5.64 -15.23
N LYS A 174 5.77 5.21 -16.36
CA LYS A 174 5.98 3.77 -16.67
C LYS A 174 6.83 3.05 -15.64
N ARG A 175 7.91 3.69 -15.16
CA ARG A 175 8.84 3.08 -14.20
C ARG A 175 9.40 4.14 -13.24
N LYS A 176 9.53 3.77 -11.96
CA LYS A 176 10.21 4.54 -10.92
C LYS A 176 11.04 3.56 -10.10
N LEU A 177 12.35 3.62 -10.26
CA LEU A 177 13.34 2.79 -9.56
C LEU A 177 14.50 3.67 -9.18
N LEU A 178 14.97 3.58 -7.95
CA LEU A 178 16.17 4.28 -7.49
C LEU A 178 17.42 3.46 -7.82
N ASP A 179 18.50 4.16 -8.09
CA ASP A 179 19.85 3.58 -8.03
C ASP A 179 20.27 3.54 -6.55
N VAL A 180 20.42 2.33 -6.04
CA VAL A 180 20.79 2.06 -4.63
C VAL A 180 22.25 1.60 -4.49
N SER A 181 23.08 1.80 -5.50
CA SER A 181 24.49 1.38 -5.47
C SER A 181 25.28 1.99 -4.30
N LYS A 182 25.08 3.27 -4.03
CA LYS A 182 25.76 3.97 -2.93
C LYS A 182 25.45 3.36 -1.55
N ILE A 183 24.18 3.09 -1.27
CA ILE A 183 23.81 2.50 0.05
C ILE A 183 24.32 1.07 0.19
N ARG A 184 24.37 0.31 -0.91
CA ARG A 184 24.97 -1.04 -0.92
C ARG A 184 26.49 -1.00 -0.69
N ASN A 185 27.19 -0.04 -1.30
CA ASN A 185 28.61 0.19 -1.03
C ASN A 185 28.85 0.53 0.45
N LEU A 186 27.89 1.19 1.08
CA LEU A 186 27.88 1.46 2.51
C LEU A 186 27.40 0.26 3.37
N SER A 187 27.31 -0.94 2.78
CA SER A 187 27.00 -2.20 3.46
C SER A 187 25.59 -2.27 4.07
N TRP A 188 24.60 -1.64 3.43
CA TRP A 188 23.21 -1.76 3.83
C TRP A 188 22.34 -2.29 2.69
N GLU A 189 21.42 -3.18 3.04
CA GLU A 189 20.33 -3.68 2.16
C GLU A 189 19.05 -3.84 2.97
N SER A 190 17.89 -3.73 2.28
CA SER A 190 16.59 -3.96 2.89
C SER A 190 16.41 -5.43 3.31
N ASN A 191 15.82 -5.67 4.46
CA ASN A 191 15.63 -7.00 5.03
C ASN A 191 14.18 -7.52 4.91
N ILE A 192 13.20 -6.61 4.76
CA ILE A 192 11.79 -6.98 4.77
C ILE A 192 11.31 -7.22 3.34
N SER A 193 10.91 -8.47 3.03
CA SER A 193 10.32 -8.77 1.74
C SER A 193 8.98 -8.04 1.56
N LEU A 194 8.63 -7.67 0.30
CA LEU A 194 7.35 -7.02 0.03
C LEU A 194 6.16 -7.83 0.57
N LYS A 195 6.19 -9.16 0.43
CA LYS A 195 5.11 -10.03 0.89
C LYS A 195 4.97 -10.03 2.41
N ASP A 196 6.07 -10.05 3.14
CA ASP A 196 6.03 -10.09 4.60
C ASP A 196 5.68 -8.71 5.17
N GLY A 197 6.23 -7.63 4.61
CA GLY A 197 5.82 -6.28 4.97
C GLY A 197 4.33 -6.01 4.69
N LEU A 198 3.78 -6.53 3.57
CA LEU A 198 2.34 -6.43 3.30
C LEU A 198 1.48 -7.22 4.30
N LYS A 199 1.95 -8.40 4.78
CA LYS A 199 1.26 -9.14 5.85
C LYS A 199 1.25 -8.35 7.16
N GLU A 200 2.38 -7.77 7.52
CA GLU A 200 2.53 -6.94 8.72
C GLU A 200 1.64 -5.70 8.65
N THR A 201 1.70 -4.96 7.54
CA THR A 201 0.86 -3.79 7.29
C THR A 201 -0.63 -4.13 7.37
N TYR A 202 -1.06 -5.26 6.79
CA TYR A 202 -2.46 -5.69 6.84
C TYR A 202 -2.87 -6.14 8.24
N LYS A 203 -2.00 -6.84 8.98
CA LYS A 203 -2.24 -7.20 10.38
C LYS A 203 -2.42 -5.95 11.25
N TRP A 204 -1.55 -4.96 11.09
CA TRP A 204 -1.68 -3.68 11.77
C TRP A 204 -3.00 -2.97 11.41
N PHE A 205 -3.36 -2.89 10.13
CA PHE A 205 -4.62 -2.32 9.67
C PHE A 205 -5.83 -2.96 10.35
N LEU A 206 -5.82 -4.30 10.54
CA LEU A 206 -6.89 -5.03 11.22
C LEU A 206 -6.92 -4.75 12.74
N SER A 207 -5.75 -4.79 13.42
CA SER A 207 -5.66 -4.58 14.87
C SER A 207 -6.13 -3.18 15.27
N GLU A 208 -5.82 -2.18 14.47
CA GLU A 208 -6.32 -0.83 14.69
C GLU A 208 -7.86 -0.74 14.53
N ASN A 209 -8.49 -1.65 13.80
CA ASN A 209 -9.96 -1.76 13.73
C ASN A 209 -10.56 -2.47 14.95
N GLU A 210 -9.76 -3.25 15.72
CA GLU A 210 -10.20 -3.95 16.92
C GLU A 210 -10.01 -3.14 18.21
N LEU A 211 -8.98 -2.29 18.28
CA LEU A 211 -8.62 -1.54 19.51
C LEU A 211 -9.61 -0.43 19.90
N ARG A 212 -10.68 -0.21 19.13
CA ARG A 212 -11.70 0.82 19.41
C ARG A 212 -13.08 0.24 19.69
N LYS A 213 -13.16 -1.05 19.99
CA LYS A 213 -14.33 -1.70 20.59
C LYS A 213 -14.24 -1.61 22.10
#